data_164ba7109cb0c4938ff3f4916f119447
#
_entry.id   164ba7109cb0c4938ff3f4916f119447
#
_cell.length_a   1.000
_cell.length_b   1.000
_cell.length_c   1.000
_cell.angle_alpha   90.00
_cell.angle_beta   90.00
_cell.angle_gamma   90.00
#
_symmetry.space_group_name_H-M   'P 1'
#
loop_
_entity.id
_entity.type
_entity.pdbx_description
1 polymer ?
#
loop_
_entity_poly.entity_id
_entity_poly.type
_entity_poly.pdbx_seq_one_letter_code
_entity_poly.pdbx_strand_id
1 'polypeptide(L)'
;MVSGGDERWLNNMFAPQPVKPTVGEYGLSAYSDCPMSMHEYLERQRAMWADPSQGGGERNPLQSLYAGGNIYLSGAQGLNKQEGAADDSERMQEDAPFFGGTASTSVACDEPMPVTLVEEPDGLYLQCTVPQAVTDTRMQVVTSDMLGVPRIVEERYEQPDGSDYVLDTDLLGQALTATERKAGALNGLVSGENHIRIWEWNN
;
A
#
# COMPACT_ATOMS: atom_id res chain seq x y z
N MET A 1 -23.71 4.87 -3.17
CA MET A 1 -22.40 5.34 -2.69
C MET A 1 -21.52 4.11 -2.49
N VAL A 2 -20.37 4.07 -3.11
CA VAL A 2 -19.44 2.97 -2.94
C VAL A 2 -18.67 3.23 -1.64
N SER A 3 -18.67 2.27 -0.72
CA SER A 3 -18.00 2.42 0.56
C SER A 3 -16.75 1.55 0.57
N GLY A 4 -15.61 2.19 0.74
CA GLY A 4 -14.30 1.58 0.60
C GLY A 4 -13.81 1.57 -0.85
N GLY A 5 -12.56 1.21 -1.08
CA GLY A 5 -11.87 1.37 -2.33
C GLY A 5 -11.49 0.09 -3.05
N ASP A 6 -11.74 -1.09 -2.54
CA ASP A 6 -11.17 -2.34 -3.08
C ASP A 6 -9.67 -2.17 -3.39
N GLU A 7 -8.93 -1.69 -2.39
CA GLU A 7 -7.57 -1.18 -2.52
C GLU A 7 -6.53 -2.27 -2.32
N ARG A 8 -5.40 -2.12 -3.00
CA ARG A 8 -4.21 -2.99 -2.84
C ARG A 8 -3.01 -2.14 -2.50
N TRP A 9 -2.54 -2.26 -1.27
CA TRP A 9 -1.36 -1.59 -0.75
C TRP A 9 -0.21 -2.59 -0.65
N LEU A 10 0.51 -2.75 -1.74
CA LEU A 10 1.56 -3.76 -1.87
C LEU A 10 2.92 -3.12 -2.06
N ASN A 11 3.93 -3.65 -1.35
CA ASN A 11 5.33 -3.25 -1.49
C ASN A 11 5.61 -1.76 -1.26
N ASN A 12 4.85 -1.11 -0.38
CA ASN A 12 5.06 0.31 -0.08
C ASN A 12 6.07 0.49 1.06
N MET A 13 6.64 1.68 1.14
CA MET A 13 7.35 2.17 2.31
C MET A 13 6.56 3.31 2.94
N PHE A 14 6.18 3.15 4.20
CA PHE A 14 5.55 4.18 5.01
C PHE A 14 6.63 4.79 5.92
N ALA A 15 7.17 5.93 5.49
CA ALA A 15 8.23 6.66 6.17
C ALA A 15 7.70 8.01 6.68
N PRO A 16 7.20 8.05 7.93
CA PRO A 16 6.73 9.29 8.53
C PRO A 16 7.84 10.33 8.54
N GLN A 17 7.53 11.52 8.05
CA GLN A 17 8.43 12.66 8.13
C GLN A 17 8.08 13.49 9.36
N PRO A 18 9.02 14.29 9.92
CA PRO A 18 8.74 15.16 11.04
C PRO A 18 7.75 16.26 10.63
N VAL A 19 6.50 15.88 10.56
CA VAL A 19 5.38 16.77 10.30
C VAL A 19 4.79 17.21 11.61
N LYS A 20 4.17 18.37 11.64
CA LYS A 20 3.54 18.99 12.81
C LYS A 20 2.85 17.96 13.71
N PRO A 21 2.98 18.04 15.03
CA PRO A 21 2.59 17.01 16.00
C PRO A 21 1.06 16.85 16.17
N THR A 22 0.28 17.08 15.14
CA THR A 22 -1.19 16.99 15.16
C THR A 22 -1.72 15.71 14.52
N VAL A 23 -0.85 14.85 14.00
CA VAL A 23 -1.26 13.58 13.41
C VAL A 23 -0.75 12.45 14.31
N GLY A 24 -1.68 11.70 14.90
CA GLY A 24 -1.35 10.71 15.92
C GLY A 24 -0.77 9.41 15.38
N GLU A 25 -1.14 9.00 14.18
CA GLU A 25 -0.75 7.71 13.59
C GLU A 25 -0.35 7.85 12.14
N TYR A 26 0.51 6.94 11.67
CA TYR A 26 1.01 6.87 10.31
C TYR A 26 0.86 5.46 9.75
N GLY A 27 0.89 5.35 8.42
CA GLY A 27 0.74 4.08 7.73
C GLY A 27 -0.73 3.71 7.58
N LEU A 28 -0.99 2.43 7.36
CA LEU A 28 -2.35 1.94 7.10
C LEU A 28 -3.24 1.90 8.35
N SER A 29 -2.66 1.98 9.55
CA SER A 29 -3.44 2.10 10.79
C SER A 29 -4.33 3.34 10.80
N ALA A 30 -3.96 4.39 10.09
CA ALA A 30 -4.78 5.58 9.93
C ALA A 30 -6.16 5.31 9.28
N TYR A 31 -6.31 4.21 8.56
CA TYR A 31 -7.62 3.73 8.10
C TYR A 31 -8.54 3.30 9.23
N SER A 32 -7.97 2.92 10.37
CA SER A 32 -8.72 2.56 11.58
C SER A 32 -9.13 3.79 12.40
N ASP A 33 -8.56 4.95 12.11
CA ASP A 33 -8.71 6.19 12.90
C ASP A 33 -9.91 7.03 12.43
N CYS A 34 -10.97 6.36 12.05
CA CYS A 34 -12.26 7.00 11.82
C CYS A 34 -12.84 7.48 13.16
N PRO A 35 -13.63 8.59 13.23
CA PRO A 35 -14.30 9.06 14.44
C PRO A 35 -15.21 8.01 15.11
N MET A 36 -15.53 6.96 14.40
CA MET A 36 -16.14 5.74 14.91
C MET A 36 -15.18 4.57 14.70
N SER A 37 -15.27 3.54 15.51
CA SER A 37 -14.50 2.33 15.28
C SER A 37 -14.80 1.74 13.90
N MET A 38 -13.86 1.02 13.32
CA MET A 38 -14.08 0.35 12.03
C MET A 38 -15.29 -0.59 12.10
N HIS A 39 -15.47 -1.28 13.23
CA HIS A 39 -16.64 -2.13 13.47
C HIS A 39 -17.95 -1.35 13.39
N GLU A 40 -18.07 -0.22 14.09
CA GLU A 40 -19.26 0.65 14.01
C GLU A 40 -19.50 1.20 12.61
N TYR A 41 -18.43 1.58 11.92
CA TYR A 41 -18.50 2.03 10.54
C TYR A 41 -19.05 0.93 9.62
N LEU A 42 -18.53 -0.26 9.72
CA LEU A 42 -18.95 -1.40 8.90
C LEU A 42 -20.38 -1.85 9.25
N GLU A 43 -20.75 -1.90 10.52
CA GLU A 43 -22.14 -2.18 10.94
C GLU A 43 -23.11 -1.14 10.38
N ARG A 44 -22.74 0.12 10.47
CA ARG A 44 -23.55 1.20 9.90
C ARG A 44 -23.68 1.08 8.38
N GLN A 45 -22.61 0.73 7.69
CA GLN A 45 -22.65 0.48 6.25
C GLN A 45 -23.53 -0.72 5.92
N ARG A 46 -23.41 -1.84 6.65
CA ARG A 46 -24.29 -3.01 6.48
C ARG A 46 -25.75 -2.67 6.68
N ALA A 47 -26.09 -1.91 7.73
CA ALA A 47 -27.45 -1.47 7.97
C ALA A 47 -27.99 -0.61 6.81
N MET A 48 -27.17 0.31 6.30
CA MET A 48 -27.54 1.11 5.13
C MET A 48 -27.74 0.26 3.88
N TRP A 49 -26.96 -0.79 3.69
CA TRP A 49 -27.06 -1.66 2.52
C TRP A 49 -28.18 -2.68 2.63
N ALA A 50 -28.54 -3.10 3.83
CA ALA A 50 -29.69 -3.96 4.06
C ALA A 50 -31.03 -3.23 3.83
N ASP A 51 -31.03 -1.89 3.82
CA ASP A 51 -32.23 -1.08 3.60
C ASP A 51 -32.34 -0.69 2.08
N PRO A 52 -33.27 -1.29 1.36
CA PRO A 52 -33.48 -0.95 -0.05
C PRO A 52 -33.84 0.52 -0.29
N SER A 53 -34.41 1.21 0.72
CA SER A 53 -34.79 2.63 0.62
C SER A 53 -33.58 3.56 0.57
N GLN A 54 -32.42 3.09 1.05
CA GLN A 54 -31.15 3.82 1.02
C GLN A 54 -30.32 3.53 -0.23
N GLY A 55 -30.89 2.81 -1.20
CA GLY A 55 -30.18 2.40 -2.42
C GLY A 55 -29.14 1.30 -2.19
N GLY A 56 -29.22 0.67 -1.03
CA GLY A 56 -28.35 -0.44 -0.63
C GLY A 56 -28.87 -1.79 -1.12
N GLY A 57 -28.40 -2.85 -0.54
CA GLY A 57 -28.71 -4.24 -0.83
C GLY A 57 -27.53 -5.01 -1.43
N GLU A 58 -27.77 -6.20 -1.90
CA GLU A 58 -26.72 -7.09 -2.42
C GLU A 58 -25.91 -6.51 -3.60
N ARG A 59 -26.39 -5.42 -4.19
CA ARG A 59 -25.74 -4.75 -5.33
C ARG A 59 -24.60 -3.81 -4.96
N ASN A 60 -24.42 -3.50 -3.67
CA ASN A 60 -23.33 -2.66 -3.18
C ASN A 60 -22.46 -3.44 -2.18
N PRO A 61 -21.65 -4.40 -2.66
CA PRO A 61 -20.78 -5.15 -1.79
C PRO A 61 -19.76 -4.23 -1.11
N LEU A 62 -19.41 -4.55 0.13
CA LEU A 62 -18.26 -3.94 0.81
C LEU A 62 -17.01 -4.14 -0.03
N GLN A 63 -16.29 -3.06 -0.25
CA GLN A 63 -15.00 -3.16 -0.90
C GLN A 63 -13.93 -3.56 0.10
N SER A 64 -13.02 -4.37 -0.37
CA SER A 64 -11.93 -4.91 0.43
C SER A 64 -10.74 -3.97 0.40
N LEU A 65 -9.91 -4.04 1.43
CA LEU A 65 -8.58 -3.46 1.47
C LEU A 65 -7.60 -4.60 1.74
N TYR A 66 -6.62 -4.74 0.88
CA TYR A 66 -5.56 -5.73 1.00
C TYR A 66 -4.22 -5.03 1.12
N ALA A 67 -3.38 -5.50 2.04
CA ALA A 67 -2.06 -4.96 2.26
C ALA A 67 -1.06 -6.09 2.44
N GLY A 68 0.17 -5.88 1.97
CA GLY A 68 1.23 -6.85 2.15
C GLY A 68 2.54 -6.42 1.53
N GLY A 69 3.66 -6.94 2.06
CA GLY A 69 4.98 -6.57 1.61
C GLY A 69 5.35 -5.12 1.88
N ASN A 70 4.69 -4.49 2.83
CA ASN A 70 4.94 -3.11 3.18
C ASN A 70 6.06 -3.00 4.21
N ILE A 71 6.77 -1.87 4.21
CA ILE A 71 7.73 -1.52 5.25
C ILE A 71 7.18 -0.33 6.02
N TYR A 72 7.04 -0.50 7.32
CA TYR A 72 6.55 0.52 8.25
C TYR A 72 7.72 1.02 9.08
N LEU A 73 8.13 2.26 8.84
CA LEU A 73 9.28 2.90 9.46
C LEU A 73 8.84 3.84 10.59
N SER A 74 9.70 4.02 11.58
CA SER A 74 9.56 5.09 12.58
C SER A 74 8.20 5.11 13.29
N GLY A 75 7.67 3.95 13.64
CA GLY A 75 6.38 3.84 14.33
C GLY A 75 5.15 3.88 13.42
N ALA A 76 5.31 3.93 12.10
CA ALA A 76 4.21 3.63 11.20
C ALA A 76 3.71 2.19 11.42
N GLN A 77 2.43 1.98 11.28
CA GLN A 77 1.81 0.70 11.58
C GLN A 77 0.99 0.19 10.39
N GLY A 78 0.92 -1.12 10.27
CA GLY A 78 0.06 -1.82 9.33
C GLY A 78 -1.41 -1.76 9.72
N LEU A 79 -2.24 -2.48 8.98
CA LEU A 79 -3.66 -2.60 9.30
C LEU A 79 -3.86 -3.21 10.67
N ASN A 80 -4.59 -2.49 11.52
CA ASN A 80 -5.05 -3.02 12.80
C ASN A 80 -6.18 -4.01 12.56
N LYS A 81 -5.93 -5.30 12.86
CA LYS A 81 -7.01 -6.27 12.95
C LYS A 81 -7.80 -5.95 14.22
N GLN A 82 -8.98 -5.40 14.08
CA GLN A 82 -9.86 -5.22 15.22
C GLN A 82 -10.34 -6.57 15.72
N GLU A 83 -10.13 -6.86 17.01
CA GLU A 83 -10.65 -8.05 17.64
C GLU A 83 -12.19 -8.08 17.54
N GLY A 84 -12.74 -9.19 17.07
CA GLY A 84 -14.17 -9.42 16.96
C GLY A 84 -14.82 -9.14 15.61
N ALA A 85 -14.07 -8.68 14.63
CA ALA A 85 -14.56 -8.46 13.27
C ALA A 85 -14.33 -9.69 12.35
N ALA A 86 -14.79 -10.88 12.79
CA ALA A 86 -14.54 -12.14 12.08
C ALA A 86 -14.96 -12.10 10.60
N ASP A 87 -16.09 -11.46 10.30
CA ASP A 87 -16.60 -11.37 8.92
C ASP A 87 -15.91 -10.28 8.08
N ASP A 88 -15.27 -9.32 8.73
CA ASP A 88 -14.58 -8.22 8.07
C ASP A 88 -13.10 -8.48 7.92
N SER A 89 -12.55 -9.45 8.67
CA SER A 89 -11.17 -9.91 8.55
C SER A 89 -10.81 -10.42 7.16
N GLU A 90 -11.78 -10.89 6.39
CA GLU A 90 -11.59 -11.29 4.99
C GLU A 90 -11.46 -10.12 4.03
N ARG A 91 -11.78 -8.91 4.46
CA ARG A 91 -11.84 -7.71 3.61
C ARG A 91 -10.77 -6.67 3.90
N MET A 92 -10.19 -6.73 5.07
CA MET A 92 -9.11 -5.85 5.51
C MET A 92 -8.02 -6.72 6.10
N GLN A 93 -7.07 -7.12 5.26
CA GLN A 93 -6.05 -8.08 5.65
C GLN A 93 -4.66 -7.54 5.31
N GLU A 94 -3.79 -7.59 6.31
CA GLU A 94 -2.35 -7.42 6.12
C GLU A 94 -1.72 -8.80 5.94
N ASP A 95 -0.87 -8.94 4.93
CA ASP A 95 -0.07 -10.14 4.64
C ASP A 95 -0.87 -11.45 4.45
N ALA A 96 -2.17 -11.36 4.24
CA ALA A 96 -2.98 -12.54 3.97
C ALA A 96 -2.95 -12.93 2.49
N PRO A 97 -3.09 -14.23 2.19
CA PRO A 97 -3.32 -14.68 0.81
C PRO A 97 -4.63 -14.11 0.28
N PHE A 98 -4.62 -13.65 -0.96
CA PHE A 98 -5.82 -13.20 -1.65
C PHE A 98 -5.82 -13.62 -3.12
N PHE A 99 -6.98 -14.06 -3.61
CA PHE A 99 -7.24 -14.44 -5.01
C PHE A 99 -6.23 -15.41 -5.63
N GLY A 100 -5.59 -16.25 -4.83
CA GLY A 100 -4.61 -17.23 -5.30
C GLY A 100 -3.16 -16.76 -5.24
N GLY A 101 -2.92 -15.49 -4.91
CA GLY A 101 -1.60 -14.94 -4.66
C GLY A 101 -1.30 -14.79 -3.17
N THR A 102 -0.04 -14.60 -2.85
CA THR A 102 0.43 -14.27 -1.51
C THR A 102 1.40 -13.12 -1.63
N ALA A 103 1.09 -11.99 -1.01
CA ALA A 103 2.04 -10.90 -0.89
C ALA A 103 3.23 -11.30 -0.02
N SER A 104 4.34 -10.59 -0.16
CA SER A 104 5.44 -10.68 0.79
C SER A 104 4.97 -10.24 2.17
N THR A 105 5.62 -10.74 3.23
CA THR A 105 5.31 -10.32 4.59
C THR A 105 5.76 -8.88 4.82
N SER A 106 4.92 -8.09 5.45
CA SER A 106 5.23 -6.72 5.83
C SER A 106 6.21 -6.69 7.01
N VAL A 107 7.02 -5.65 7.08
CA VAL A 107 8.10 -5.50 8.07
C VAL A 107 7.98 -4.17 8.79
N ALA A 108 8.11 -4.19 10.11
CA ALA A 108 8.28 -3.00 10.93
C ALA A 108 9.76 -2.70 11.15
N CYS A 109 10.13 -1.42 11.09
CA CYS A 109 11.46 -0.93 11.34
C CYS A 109 11.38 0.36 12.17
N ASP A 110 11.98 0.38 13.34
CA ASP A 110 11.93 1.52 14.24
C ASP A 110 12.84 2.68 13.80
N GLU A 111 13.76 2.41 12.87
CA GLU A 111 14.67 3.42 12.37
C GLU A 111 13.95 4.43 11.47
N PRO A 112 14.27 5.72 11.60
CA PRO A 112 13.71 6.74 10.72
C PRO A 112 14.35 6.68 9.34
N MET A 113 13.56 7.02 8.33
CA MET A 113 14.04 7.26 6.97
C MET A 113 13.69 8.71 6.58
N PRO A 114 14.54 9.68 6.94
CA PRO A 114 14.32 11.06 6.52
C PRO A 114 14.39 11.17 5.00
N VAL A 115 13.44 11.90 4.43
CA VAL A 115 13.29 12.08 2.98
C VAL A 115 13.15 13.55 2.68
N THR A 116 13.91 14.04 1.70
CA THR A 116 13.86 15.43 1.23
C THR A 116 13.92 15.45 -0.29
N LEU A 117 13.15 16.33 -0.91
CA LEU A 117 13.29 16.65 -2.32
C LEU A 117 14.20 17.87 -2.46
N VAL A 118 15.20 17.76 -3.32
CA VAL A 118 16.19 18.81 -3.58
C VAL A 118 16.14 19.19 -5.06
N GLU A 119 15.91 20.47 -5.33
CA GLU A 119 16.01 21.01 -6.68
C GLU A 119 17.47 21.37 -6.98
N GLU A 120 17.98 20.85 -8.08
CA GLU A 120 19.31 21.13 -8.59
C GLU A 120 19.23 21.66 -10.04
N PRO A 121 20.30 22.24 -10.59
CA PRO A 121 20.26 22.84 -11.92
C PRO A 121 19.82 21.90 -13.06
N ASP A 122 20.04 20.60 -12.91
CA ASP A 122 19.78 19.58 -13.89
C ASP A 122 18.59 18.67 -13.56
N GLY A 123 17.92 18.86 -12.42
CA GLY A 123 16.80 18.01 -12.07
C GLY A 123 16.30 18.10 -10.64
N LEU A 124 15.33 17.24 -10.33
CA LEU A 124 14.82 17.02 -8.98
C LEU A 124 15.43 15.74 -8.41
N TYR A 125 15.97 15.85 -7.22
CA TYR A 125 16.65 14.77 -6.52
C TYR A 125 15.89 14.35 -5.26
N LEU A 126 15.84 13.04 -5.05
CA LEU A 126 15.44 12.44 -3.79
C LEU A 126 16.69 12.24 -2.93
N GLN A 127 16.73 12.90 -1.80
CA GLN A 127 17.76 12.70 -0.77
C GLN A 127 17.14 11.98 0.42
N CYS A 128 17.71 10.84 0.81
CA CYS A 128 17.21 10.07 1.95
C CYS A 128 18.31 9.24 2.61
N THR A 129 18.10 8.92 3.89
CA THR A 129 18.94 7.97 4.62
C THR A 129 18.15 6.69 4.83
N VAL A 130 18.58 5.61 4.21
CA VAL A 130 17.84 4.34 4.16
C VAL A 130 18.38 3.38 5.21
N PRO A 131 17.53 2.88 6.13
CA PRO A 131 17.91 1.84 7.08
C PRO A 131 18.34 0.55 6.38
N GLN A 132 19.30 -0.17 6.96
CA GLN A 132 19.78 -1.46 6.46
C GLN A 132 18.62 -2.46 6.30
N ALA A 133 17.70 -2.50 7.26
CA ALA A 133 16.55 -3.39 7.23
C ALA A 133 15.69 -3.23 5.97
N VAL A 134 15.60 -2.02 5.41
CA VAL A 134 14.88 -1.74 4.15
C VAL A 134 15.59 -2.41 2.98
N THR A 135 16.91 -2.28 2.91
CA THR A 135 17.70 -2.82 1.80
C THR A 135 17.89 -4.32 1.86
N ASP A 136 17.75 -4.93 3.03
CA ASP A 136 17.86 -6.38 3.22
C ASP A 136 16.55 -7.11 2.93
N THR A 137 15.44 -6.39 2.99
CA THR A 137 14.11 -6.97 2.72
C THR A 137 13.90 -7.15 1.22
N ARG A 138 13.33 -8.30 0.85
CA ARG A 138 12.96 -8.63 -0.54
C ARG A 138 11.47 -8.83 -0.65
N MET A 139 10.91 -8.29 -1.72
CA MET A 139 9.48 -8.34 -2.01
C MET A 139 9.24 -9.13 -3.29
N GLN A 140 8.05 -9.67 -3.42
CA GLN A 140 7.63 -10.28 -4.68
C GLN A 140 7.27 -9.20 -5.70
N VAL A 141 7.46 -9.50 -6.97
CA VAL A 141 6.95 -8.66 -8.06
C VAL A 141 5.42 -8.77 -8.06
N VAL A 142 4.76 -7.63 -8.15
CA VAL A 142 3.29 -7.57 -8.21
C VAL A 142 2.82 -8.02 -9.59
N THR A 143 1.89 -8.97 -9.62
CA THR A 143 1.33 -9.54 -10.85
C THR A 143 -0.19 -9.47 -10.86
N SER A 144 -0.81 -9.71 -12.02
CA SER A 144 -2.27 -9.84 -12.14
C SER A 144 -2.85 -10.86 -11.17
N ASP A 145 -2.18 -12.00 -10.98
CA ASP A 145 -2.63 -13.04 -10.04
C ASP A 145 -2.59 -12.55 -8.60
N MET A 146 -1.54 -11.81 -8.22
CA MET A 146 -1.44 -11.21 -6.89
C MET A 146 -2.50 -10.13 -6.68
N LEU A 147 -2.81 -9.32 -7.67
CA LEU A 147 -3.82 -8.27 -7.58
C LEU A 147 -5.24 -8.84 -7.52
N GLY A 148 -5.47 -10.00 -8.13
CA GLY A 148 -6.78 -10.67 -8.16
C GLY A 148 -7.82 -9.90 -8.97
N VAL A 149 -9.07 -10.08 -8.60
CA VAL A 149 -10.24 -9.52 -9.31
C VAL A 149 -10.97 -8.55 -8.40
N PRO A 150 -11.11 -7.27 -8.77
CA PRO A 150 -11.94 -6.32 -8.03
C PRO A 150 -13.40 -6.78 -8.00
N ARG A 151 -14.06 -6.60 -6.84
CA ARG A 151 -15.41 -7.14 -6.61
C ARG A 151 -16.52 -6.50 -7.43
N ILE A 152 -16.35 -5.24 -7.84
CA ILE A 152 -17.41 -4.51 -8.56
C ILE A 152 -17.24 -4.66 -10.06
N VAL A 153 -15.99 -4.53 -10.53
CA VAL A 153 -15.70 -4.61 -11.96
C VAL A 153 -15.69 -6.05 -12.45
N GLU A 154 -15.29 -6.98 -11.59
CA GLU A 154 -15.18 -8.42 -11.85
C GLU A 154 -14.24 -8.77 -13.03
N GLU A 155 -13.31 -7.86 -13.34
CA GLU A 155 -12.28 -8.05 -14.38
C GLU A 155 -10.89 -8.05 -13.78
N ARG A 156 -9.98 -8.81 -14.35
CA ARG A 156 -8.58 -8.86 -13.92
C ARG A 156 -7.86 -7.55 -14.25
N TYR A 157 -6.79 -7.29 -13.50
CA TYR A 157 -5.82 -6.25 -13.88
C TYR A 157 -4.99 -6.76 -15.04
N GLU A 158 -5.00 -6.03 -16.15
CA GLU A 158 -4.32 -6.37 -17.39
C GLU A 158 -3.56 -5.17 -17.96
N GLN A 159 -2.57 -5.45 -18.81
CA GLN A 159 -1.94 -4.44 -19.64
C GLN A 159 -2.92 -3.96 -20.73
N PRO A 160 -2.67 -2.80 -21.36
CA PRO A 160 -3.54 -2.30 -22.44
C PRO A 160 -3.67 -3.25 -23.65
N ASP A 161 -2.77 -4.20 -23.81
CA ASP A 161 -2.81 -5.21 -24.86
C ASP A 161 -3.50 -6.52 -24.44
N GLY A 162 -4.05 -6.56 -23.22
CA GLY A 162 -4.74 -7.73 -22.65
C GLY A 162 -3.79 -8.78 -22.04
N SER A 163 -2.49 -8.52 -22.01
CA SER A 163 -1.56 -9.41 -21.32
C SER A 163 -1.61 -9.21 -19.80
N ASP A 164 -1.09 -10.18 -19.05
CA ASP A 164 -1.01 -10.09 -17.60
C ASP A 164 -0.19 -8.87 -17.17
N TYR A 165 -0.72 -8.15 -16.18
CA TYR A 165 0.01 -7.05 -15.56
C TYR A 165 1.16 -7.60 -14.71
N VAL A 166 2.34 -7.03 -14.92
CA VAL A 166 3.54 -7.32 -14.12
C VAL A 166 4.24 -6.00 -13.82
N LEU A 167 4.38 -5.69 -12.53
CA LEU A 167 5.13 -4.51 -12.10
C LEU A 167 6.62 -4.86 -11.99
N ASP A 168 7.29 -4.93 -13.11
CA ASP A 168 8.68 -5.36 -13.26
C ASP A 168 9.69 -4.22 -13.48
N THR A 169 9.24 -2.98 -13.30
CA THR A 169 10.10 -1.79 -13.36
C THR A 169 9.87 -0.91 -12.13
N ASP A 170 10.89 -0.15 -11.75
CA ASP A 170 10.78 0.89 -10.72
C ASP A 170 10.37 2.25 -11.33
N LEU A 171 10.27 3.28 -10.49
CA LEU A 171 9.90 4.64 -10.91
C LEU A 171 10.83 5.21 -12.00
N LEU A 172 12.08 4.80 -12.04
CA LEU A 172 13.06 5.25 -13.03
C LEU A 172 13.13 4.33 -14.25
N GLY A 173 12.24 3.36 -14.38
CA GLY A 173 12.21 2.39 -15.48
C GLY A 173 13.30 1.32 -15.41
N GLN A 174 13.94 1.16 -14.25
CA GLN A 174 14.91 0.09 -14.05
C GLN A 174 14.17 -1.24 -13.88
N ALA A 175 14.63 -2.25 -14.60
CA ALA A 175 14.04 -3.58 -14.52
C ALA A 175 14.19 -4.20 -13.12
N LEU A 176 13.13 -4.83 -12.65
CA LEU A 176 13.08 -5.52 -11.37
C LEU A 176 13.10 -7.02 -11.61
N THR A 177 13.97 -7.71 -10.90
CA THR A 177 13.92 -9.16 -10.87
C THR A 177 13.16 -9.64 -9.64
N ALA A 178 12.53 -10.80 -9.73
CA ALA A 178 11.75 -11.37 -8.62
C ALA A 178 12.58 -11.56 -7.35
N THR A 179 13.90 -11.71 -7.48
CA THR A 179 14.83 -11.93 -6.35
C THR A 179 15.43 -10.65 -5.79
N GLU A 180 15.30 -9.51 -6.49
CA GLU A 180 15.96 -8.26 -6.13
C GLU A 180 14.97 -7.13 -5.82
N ARG A 181 13.68 -7.36 -6.00
CA ARG A 181 12.64 -6.37 -5.72
C ARG A 181 12.68 -5.94 -4.27
N LYS A 182 12.80 -4.65 -4.03
CA LYS A 182 12.65 -4.00 -2.71
C LYS A 182 11.28 -3.34 -2.61
N ALA A 183 10.88 -2.98 -1.41
CA ALA A 183 9.71 -2.13 -1.22
C ALA A 183 9.97 -0.71 -1.71
N GLY A 184 8.89 0.02 -1.97
CA GLY A 184 8.93 1.40 -2.44
C GLY A 184 9.12 1.56 -3.94
N ALA A 185 9.19 2.81 -4.37
CA ALA A 185 9.19 3.19 -5.77
C ALA A 185 10.55 3.04 -6.46
N LEU A 186 11.65 2.94 -5.71
CA LEU A 186 13.02 2.91 -6.23
C LEU A 186 13.75 1.64 -5.77
N ASN A 187 14.12 0.80 -6.70
CA ASN A 187 14.84 -0.43 -6.40
C ASN A 187 16.34 -0.22 -6.14
N GLY A 188 16.90 0.87 -6.67
CA GLY A 188 18.32 1.20 -6.56
C GLY A 188 18.79 1.76 -5.21
N LEU A 189 17.90 1.87 -4.20
CA LEU A 189 18.27 2.37 -2.89
C LEU A 189 19.35 1.48 -2.23
N VAL A 190 20.35 2.13 -1.60
CA VAL A 190 21.38 1.48 -0.80
C VAL A 190 21.24 1.90 0.66
N SER A 191 21.76 1.09 1.58
CA SER A 191 21.79 1.47 3.00
C SER A 191 22.62 2.72 3.23
N GLY A 192 22.16 3.60 4.10
CA GLY A 192 22.78 4.90 4.37
C GLY A 192 22.26 6.00 3.44
N GLU A 193 23.13 6.96 3.14
CA GLU A 193 22.77 8.14 2.36
C GLU A 193 22.55 7.81 0.87
N ASN A 194 21.46 8.33 0.33
CA ASN A 194 21.10 8.24 -1.08
C ASN A 194 20.82 9.65 -1.62
N HIS A 195 21.26 9.89 -2.85
CA HIS A 195 20.99 11.11 -3.61
C HIS A 195 20.71 10.72 -5.05
N ILE A 196 19.45 10.63 -5.40
CA ILE A 196 18.99 10.02 -6.65
C ILE A 196 18.21 11.04 -7.45
N ARG A 197 18.62 11.32 -8.68
CA ARG A 197 17.83 12.13 -9.60
C ARG A 197 16.58 11.37 -10.02
N ILE A 198 15.42 11.88 -9.62
CA ILE A 198 14.12 11.28 -9.92
C ILE A 198 13.41 11.98 -11.08
N TRP A 199 13.86 13.17 -11.44
CA TRP A 199 13.32 13.92 -12.58
C TRP A 199 14.41 14.78 -13.20
N GLU A 200 14.49 14.81 -14.52
CA GLU A 200 15.39 15.65 -15.31
C GLU A 200 14.64 16.85 -15.87
N TRP A 201 15.22 18.06 -15.73
CA TRP A 201 14.64 19.25 -16.36
C TRP A 201 14.86 19.15 -17.86
N ASN A 202 13.77 19.17 -18.63
CA ASN A 202 13.86 19.36 -20.09
C ASN A 202 14.26 20.81 -20.36
N ASN A 203 15.49 21.04 -20.76
CA ASN A 203 15.97 22.33 -21.26
C ASN A 203 15.47 22.59 -22.69
#